data_6ce76d51799e17f53da8b0bd381eed2b
#
_entry.id   6ce76d51799e17f53da8b0bd381eed2b
#
_cell.length_a   1.000
_cell.length_b   1.000
_cell.length_c   1.000
_cell.angle_alpha   90.00
_cell.angle_beta   90.00
_cell.angle_gamma   90.00
#
_symmetry.space_group_name_H-M   'P 1'
#
loop_
_entity.id
_entity.type
_entity.pdbx_description
1 polymer ?
#
loop_
_entity_poly.entity_id
_entity_poly.type
_entity_poly.pdbx_seq_one_letter_code
_entity_poly.pdbx_strand_id
1 'polypeptide(L)'
;MGDPEVVRYLGGTPFSREDTWRRVLCAPGLWALLGFGYWAVERREDGVLIGQVGFADFKRDMEPSIEGLPEMGWIFAPHAQGQGYAGEAVAAGIAWADEALKAHEIVAIIDPDNVASIRVAEKVGFGEQQEARYRNEPILLLRRSISYCG
;
A
#
# COMPACT_ATOMS: atom_id res chain seq x y z
N MET A 1 4.91 12.52 -2.92
CA MET A 1 5.65 12.31 -1.68
C MET A 1 6.15 13.60 -1.03
N GLY A 2 6.40 14.65 -1.79
CA GLY A 2 6.73 15.98 -1.26
C GLY A 2 5.54 16.85 -0.82
N ASP A 3 4.32 16.41 -1.08
CA ASP A 3 3.12 17.13 -0.71
C ASP A 3 2.71 16.79 0.73
N PRO A 4 2.49 17.78 1.62
CA PRO A 4 2.11 17.57 3.01
C PRO A 4 0.83 16.75 3.17
N GLU A 5 -0.14 16.91 2.27
CA GLU A 5 -1.40 16.20 2.35
C GLU A 5 -1.26 14.72 1.99
N VAL A 6 -0.38 14.39 1.04
CA VAL A 6 -0.07 13.00 0.67
C VAL A 6 0.55 12.23 1.84
N VAL A 7 1.42 12.87 2.61
CA VAL A 7 2.14 12.21 3.72
C VAL A 7 1.44 12.31 5.06
N ARG A 8 0.28 12.94 5.13
CA ARG A 8 -0.49 13.16 6.37
C ARG A 8 -0.62 11.89 7.21
N TYR A 9 -0.89 10.74 6.57
CA TYR A 9 -1.02 9.43 7.22
C TYR A 9 0.21 8.53 7.04
N LEU A 10 1.31 9.09 6.56
CA LEU A 10 2.59 8.40 6.33
C LEU A 10 3.72 8.94 7.22
N GLY A 11 3.36 9.43 8.39
CA GLY A 11 4.31 10.04 9.33
C GLY A 11 4.27 11.57 9.33
N GLY A 12 3.42 12.20 8.52
CA GLY A 12 3.11 13.63 8.56
C GLY A 12 4.18 14.58 8.03
N THR A 13 5.38 14.08 7.72
CA THR A 13 6.49 14.90 7.20
C THR A 13 6.69 14.66 5.71
N PRO A 14 6.62 15.69 4.86
CA PRO A 14 6.93 15.56 3.44
C PRO A 14 8.34 15.04 3.22
N PHE A 15 8.49 14.12 2.27
CA PHE A 15 9.80 13.63 1.88
C PHE A 15 10.58 14.68 1.10
N SER A 16 11.87 14.77 1.38
CA SER A 16 12.77 15.57 0.55
C SER A 16 12.88 14.97 -0.86
N ARG A 17 13.40 15.75 -1.80
CA ARG A 17 13.71 15.24 -3.14
C ARG A 17 14.69 14.06 -3.09
N GLU A 18 15.66 14.10 -2.19
CA GLU A 18 16.64 13.04 -1.98
C GLU A 18 15.98 11.77 -1.45
N ASP A 19 15.10 11.86 -0.46
CA ASP A 19 14.39 10.69 0.07
C ASP A 19 13.45 10.08 -0.97
N THR A 20 12.78 10.91 -1.75
CA THR A 20 11.95 10.46 -2.87
C THR A 20 12.78 9.73 -3.92
N TRP A 21 13.96 10.27 -4.26
CA TRP A 21 14.87 9.64 -5.21
C TRP A 21 15.38 8.28 -4.72
N ARG A 22 15.75 8.19 -3.44
CA ARG A 22 16.16 6.91 -2.83
C ARG A 22 15.04 5.86 -2.93
N ARG A 23 13.79 6.26 -2.72
CA ARG A 23 12.65 5.36 -2.88
C ARG A 23 12.48 4.87 -4.31
N VAL A 24 12.64 5.75 -5.29
CA VAL A 24 12.62 5.38 -6.71
C VAL A 24 13.73 4.37 -7.03
N LEU A 25 14.93 4.59 -6.51
CA LEU A 25 16.06 3.68 -6.70
C LEU A 25 15.83 2.30 -6.04
N CYS A 26 15.09 2.25 -4.92
CA CYS A 26 14.77 1.00 -4.25
C CYS A 26 13.64 0.20 -4.93
N ALA A 27 12.80 0.85 -5.72
CA ALA A 27 11.63 0.19 -6.33
C ALA A 27 11.97 -1.05 -7.18
N PRO A 28 13.00 -1.05 -8.05
CA PRO A 28 13.40 -2.25 -8.78
C PRO A 28 13.87 -3.38 -7.87
N GLY A 29 14.45 -3.06 -6.73
CA GLY A 29 14.92 -4.04 -5.74
C GLY A 29 13.79 -4.88 -5.16
N LEU A 30 12.63 -4.30 -4.91
CA LEU A 30 11.46 -5.05 -4.44
C LEU A 30 11.09 -6.15 -5.43
N TRP A 31 10.94 -5.81 -6.70
CA TRP A 31 10.63 -6.78 -7.76
C TRP A 31 11.69 -7.84 -7.94
N ALA A 32 12.96 -7.44 -7.91
CA ALA A 32 14.09 -8.35 -8.11
C ALA A 32 14.26 -9.33 -6.94
N LEU A 33 14.09 -8.87 -5.70
CA LEU A 33 14.36 -9.66 -4.50
C LEU A 33 13.13 -10.43 -4.00
N LEU A 34 11.95 -9.83 -4.11
CA LEU A 34 10.71 -10.37 -3.53
C LEU A 34 9.77 -10.97 -4.60
N GLY A 35 9.94 -10.63 -5.86
CA GLY A 35 9.02 -11.01 -6.94
C GLY A 35 7.73 -10.20 -6.97
N PHE A 36 7.62 -9.17 -6.15
CA PHE A 36 6.54 -8.19 -6.13
C PHE A 36 7.06 -6.81 -5.71
N GLY A 37 6.32 -5.78 -6.01
CA GLY A 37 6.70 -4.41 -5.71
C GLY A 37 5.57 -3.45 -6.05
N TYR A 38 5.91 -2.19 -6.29
CA TYR A 38 4.93 -1.14 -6.60
C TYR A 38 4.85 -0.86 -8.09
N TRP A 39 3.63 -0.56 -8.55
CA TRP A 39 3.33 -0.03 -9.87
C TRP A 39 3.05 1.47 -9.78
N ALA A 40 3.50 2.20 -10.78
CA ALA A 40 3.04 3.55 -11.04
C ALA A 40 1.62 3.51 -11.60
N VAL A 41 0.76 4.40 -11.14
CA VAL A 41 -0.60 4.54 -11.64
C VAL A 41 -0.71 5.82 -12.46
N GLU A 42 -1.03 5.66 -13.74
CA GLU A 42 -1.25 6.75 -14.67
C GLU A 42 -2.73 6.88 -15.00
N ARG A 43 -3.21 8.12 -15.09
CA ARG A 43 -4.56 8.38 -15.55
C ARG A 43 -4.63 8.15 -17.06
N ARG A 44 -5.56 7.29 -17.48
CA ARG A 44 -5.65 6.86 -18.88
C ARG A 44 -5.92 8.01 -19.85
N GLU A 45 -6.68 9.00 -19.40
CA GLU A 45 -7.11 10.13 -20.21
C GLU A 45 -5.95 10.98 -20.75
N ASP A 46 -4.92 11.19 -19.93
CA ASP A 46 -3.83 12.14 -20.24
C ASP A 46 -2.42 11.60 -19.91
N GLY A 47 -2.31 10.36 -19.40
CA GLY A 47 -1.04 9.76 -19.03
C GLY A 47 -0.36 10.38 -17.80
N VAL A 48 -1.08 11.21 -17.05
CA VAL A 48 -0.52 11.84 -15.84
C VAL A 48 -0.37 10.81 -14.74
N LEU A 49 0.82 10.79 -14.14
CA LEU A 49 1.11 9.97 -12.96
C LEU A 49 0.30 10.50 -11.76
N ILE A 50 -0.60 9.69 -11.24
CA ILE A 50 -1.52 10.08 -10.16
C ILE A 50 -1.28 9.33 -8.85
N GLY A 51 -0.47 8.29 -8.85
CA GLY A 51 -0.21 7.54 -7.63
C GLY A 51 0.63 6.28 -7.87
N GLN A 52 0.66 5.46 -6.84
CA GLN A 52 1.27 4.15 -6.87
C GLN A 52 0.48 3.16 -6.02
N VAL A 53 0.56 1.89 -6.37
CA VAL A 53 -0.05 0.78 -5.65
C VAL A 53 0.87 -0.44 -5.76
N GLY A 54 0.92 -1.25 -4.73
CA GLY A 54 1.71 -2.46 -4.81
C GLY A 54 1.89 -3.19 -3.50
N PHE A 55 2.90 -4.04 -3.47
CA PHE A 55 3.20 -4.93 -2.36
C PHE A 55 4.68 -4.84 -1.98
N ALA A 56 4.97 -5.00 -0.70
CA ALA A 56 6.33 -5.06 -0.19
C ALA A 56 6.41 -5.89 1.09
N ASP A 57 7.60 -6.30 1.45
CA ASP A 57 7.97 -6.71 2.81
C ASP A 57 9.12 -5.80 3.24
N PHE A 58 8.80 -4.79 4.04
CA PHE A 58 9.78 -3.81 4.52
C PHE A 58 10.45 -4.23 5.84
N LYS A 59 10.14 -5.42 6.36
CA LYS A 59 10.63 -5.89 7.66
C LYS A 59 10.39 -4.85 8.75
N ARG A 60 9.16 -4.36 8.81
CA ARG A 60 8.77 -3.28 9.69
C ARG A 60 8.98 -3.64 11.15
N ASP A 61 9.48 -2.67 11.93
CA ASP A 61 9.55 -2.74 13.38
C ASP A 61 8.15 -2.46 13.97
N MET A 62 7.36 -3.51 14.06
CA MET A 62 5.98 -3.42 14.54
C MET A 62 5.56 -4.66 15.34
N GLU A 63 4.51 -4.49 16.14
CA GLU A 63 3.89 -5.56 16.94
C GLU A 63 2.37 -5.57 16.68
N PRO A 64 1.81 -6.70 16.25
CA PRO A 64 2.49 -7.96 15.90
C PRO A 64 3.34 -7.83 14.63
N SER A 65 4.35 -8.69 14.50
CA SER A 65 5.22 -8.70 13.31
C SER A 65 4.46 -9.17 12.07
N ILE A 66 4.74 -8.52 10.94
CA ILE A 66 4.24 -8.90 9.61
C ILE A 66 5.36 -9.34 8.67
N GLU A 67 6.54 -9.60 9.21
CA GLU A 67 7.68 -10.06 8.42
C GLU A 67 7.35 -11.33 7.66
N GLY A 68 7.70 -11.35 6.38
CA GLY A 68 7.42 -12.46 5.47
C GLY A 68 6.03 -12.40 4.81
N LEU A 69 5.16 -11.47 5.20
CA LEU A 69 3.86 -11.28 4.57
C LEU A 69 3.91 -10.14 3.53
N PRO A 70 3.29 -10.32 2.36
CA PRO A 70 3.13 -9.21 1.43
C PRO A 70 2.23 -8.13 2.04
N GLU A 71 2.78 -6.93 2.18
CA GLU A 71 2.06 -5.76 2.65
C GLU A 71 1.62 -4.94 1.46
N MET A 72 0.31 -4.77 1.31
CA MET A 72 -0.25 -3.91 0.27
C MET A 72 -0.24 -2.45 0.72
N GLY A 73 0.17 -1.57 -0.17
CA GLY A 73 0.15 -0.13 0.04
C GLY A 73 -0.30 0.62 -1.20
N TRP A 74 -0.83 1.82 -1.00
CA TRP A 74 -1.21 2.75 -2.07
C TRP A 74 -1.12 4.19 -1.61
N ILE A 75 -0.76 5.05 -2.54
CA ILE A 75 -0.68 6.50 -2.35
C ILE A 75 -1.17 7.17 -3.63
N PHE A 76 -2.04 8.17 -3.50
CA PHE A 76 -2.55 8.96 -4.61
C PHE A 76 -2.37 10.45 -4.35
N ALA A 77 -2.05 11.18 -5.41
CA ALA A 77 -1.94 12.63 -5.35
C ALA A 77 -3.27 13.27 -4.92
N PRO A 78 -3.27 14.39 -4.20
CA PRO A 78 -4.49 15.02 -3.69
C PRO A 78 -5.51 15.32 -4.79
N HIS A 79 -5.06 15.80 -5.96
CA HIS A 79 -5.93 16.11 -7.10
C HIS A 79 -6.61 14.89 -7.73
N ALA A 80 -6.12 13.69 -7.43
CA ALA A 80 -6.67 12.42 -7.91
C ALA A 80 -7.58 11.73 -6.88
N GLN A 81 -7.67 12.25 -5.67
CA GLN A 81 -8.51 11.67 -4.62
C GLN A 81 -10.01 11.98 -4.86
N GLY A 82 -10.87 11.12 -4.32
CA GLY A 82 -12.32 11.28 -4.42
C GLY A 82 -12.92 10.96 -5.80
N GLN A 83 -12.16 10.36 -6.71
CA GLN A 83 -12.60 10.02 -8.08
C GLN A 83 -12.66 8.52 -8.36
N GLY A 84 -12.44 7.69 -7.35
CA GLY A 84 -12.47 6.23 -7.49
C GLY A 84 -11.20 5.58 -8.03
N TYR A 85 -10.14 6.33 -8.31
CA TYR A 85 -8.88 5.80 -8.83
C TYR A 85 -8.18 4.84 -7.86
N ALA A 86 -8.16 5.16 -6.57
CA ALA A 86 -7.56 4.30 -5.56
C ALA A 86 -8.27 2.94 -5.49
N GLY A 87 -9.60 2.95 -5.46
CA GLY A 87 -10.40 1.73 -5.45
C GLY A 87 -10.16 0.86 -6.68
N GLU A 88 -10.11 1.46 -7.87
CA GLU A 88 -9.84 0.76 -9.12
C GLU A 88 -8.43 0.15 -9.15
N ALA A 89 -7.41 0.92 -8.78
CA ALA A 89 -6.03 0.46 -8.78
C ALA A 89 -5.79 -0.62 -7.71
N VAL A 90 -6.34 -0.46 -6.53
CA VAL A 90 -6.24 -1.47 -5.45
C VAL A 90 -6.94 -2.76 -5.86
N ALA A 91 -8.13 -2.69 -6.47
CA ALA A 91 -8.83 -3.87 -6.96
C ALA A 91 -8.01 -4.62 -8.04
N ALA A 92 -7.37 -3.89 -8.95
CA ALA A 92 -6.47 -4.49 -9.95
C ALA A 92 -5.25 -5.16 -9.30
N GLY A 93 -4.65 -4.53 -8.30
CA GLY A 93 -3.55 -5.10 -7.51
C GLY A 93 -3.96 -6.39 -6.79
N ILE A 94 -5.14 -6.42 -6.21
CA ILE A 94 -5.70 -7.61 -5.56
C ILE A 94 -5.94 -8.73 -6.55
N ALA A 95 -6.51 -8.45 -7.73
CA ALA A 95 -6.71 -9.45 -8.77
C ALA A 95 -5.38 -10.08 -9.20
N TRP A 96 -4.35 -9.27 -9.38
CA TRP A 96 -3.00 -9.76 -9.66
C TRP A 96 -2.46 -10.61 -8.50
N ALA A 97 -2.65 -10.19 -7.25
CA ALA A 97 -2.17 -10.92 -6.09
C ALA A 97 -2.83 -12.31 -5.96
N ASP A 98 -4.12 -12.40 -6.20
CA ASP A 98 -4.86 -13.66 -6.17
C ASP A 98 -4.35 -14.67 -7.21
N GLU A 99 -3.81 -14.21 -8.33
CA GLU A 99 -3.25 -15.05 -9.39
C GLU A 99 -1.75 -15.33 -9.22
N ALA A 100 -0.97 -14.34 -8.81
CA ALA A 100 0.48 -14.35 -8.91
C ALA A 100 1.20 -14.56 -7.57
N LEU A 101 0.63 -14.10 -6.45
CA LEU A 101 1.29 -14.23 -5.16
C LEU A 101 1.11 -15.62 -4.57
N LYS A 102 2.23 -16.26 -4.26
CA LYS A 102 2.27 -17.54 -3.54
C LYS A 102 2.28 -17.30 -2.03
N ALA A 103 1.24 -16.66 -1.52
CA ALA A 103 1.08 -16.37 -0.12
C ALA A 103 -0.32 -16.78 0.35
N HIS A 104 -0.48 -17.07 1.63
CA HIS A 104 -1.78 -17.44 2.18
C HIS A 104 -2.61 -16.21 2.56
N GLU A 105 -1.95 -15.12 2.87
CA GLU A 105 -2.59 -13.86 3.22
C GLU A 105 -1.74 -12.66 2.77
N ILE A 106 -2.41 -11.55 2.60
CA ILE A 106 -1.81 -10.23 2.46
C ILE A 106 -2.29 -9.34 3.59
N VAL A 107 -1.47 -8.38 3.94
CA VAL A 107 -1.75 -7.43 5.03
C VAL A 107 -1.72 -6.00 4.51
N ALA A 108 -2.36 -5.11 5.23
CA ALA A 108 -2.23 -3.66 5.05
C ALA A 108 -2.13 -3.01 6.42
N ILE A 109 -1.31 -1.98 6.54
CA ILE A 109 -1.28 -1.13 7.74
C ILE A 109 -1.81 0.24 7.37
N ILE A 110 -2.77 0.73 8.15
CA ILE A 110 -3.48 1.96 7.86
C ILE A 110 -3.61 2.77 9.14
N ASP A 111 -3.33 4.06 9.06
CA ASP A 111 -3.60 4.99 10.16
C ASP A 111 -5.10 4.93 10.52
N PRO A 112 -5.46 4.79 11.82
CA PRO A 112 -6.86 4.70 12.24
C PRO A 112 -7.73 5.87 11.78
N ASP A 113 -7.14 7.04 11.58
CA ASP A 113 -7.85 8.25 11.12
C ASP A 113 -8.03 8.30 9.59
N ASN A 114 -7.34 7.43 8.85
CA ASN A 114 -7.44 7.37 7.39
C ASN A 114 -8.63 6.53 6.94
N VAL A 115 -9.82 7.06 7.20
CA VAL A 115 -11.10 6.38 6.90
C VAL A 115 -11.24 6.06 5.41
N ALA A 116 -10.75 6.91 4.54
CA ALA A 116 -10.81 6.67 3.08
C ALA A 116 -10.05 5.42 2.67
N SER A 117 -8.83 5.21 3.17
CA SER A 117 -8.03 4.02 2.90
C SER A 117 -8.63 2.76 3.55
N ILE A 118 -9.19 2.88 4.75
CA ILE A 118 -9.89 1.76 5.40
C ILE A 118 -11.05 1.28 4.54
N ARG A 119 -11.86 2.19 4.01
CA ARG A 119 -12.97 1.86 3.11
C ARG A 119 -12.51 1.20 1.81
N VAL A 120 -11.41 1.66 1.24
CA VAL A 120 -10.80 1.02 0.05
C VAL A 120 -10.39 -0.41 0.37
N ALA A 121 -9.72 -0.63 1.50
CA ALA A 121 -9.29 -1.96 1.95
C ALA A 121 -10.49 -2.90 2.16
N GLU A 122 -11.52 -2.45 2.85
CA GLU A 122 -12.73 -3.25 3.11
C GLU A 122 -13.42 -3.69 1.82
N LYS A 123 -13.51 -2.81 0.83
CA LYS A 123 -14.14 -3.12 -0.46
C LYS A 123 -13.43 -4.22 -1.25
N VAL A 124 -12.15 -4.45 -1.01
CA VAL A 124 -11.38 -5.51 -1.69
C VAL A 124 -11.13 -6.72 -0.79
N GLY A 125 -11.81 -6.81 0.35
CA GLY A 125 -11.86 -8.01 1.18
C GLY A 125 -10.91 -8.06 2.36
N PHE A 126 -10.27 -6.96 2.74
CA PHE A 126 -9.59 -6.86 4.03
C PHE A 126 -10.65 -6.78 5.14
N GLY A 127 -10.83 -7.85 5.90
CA GLY A 127 -11.95 -7.98 6.83
C GLY A 127 -11.58 -7.97 8.30
N GLU A 128 -10.41 -8.43 8.67
CA GLU A 128 -9.94 -8.41 10.05
C GLU A 128 -9.17 -7.12 10.31
N GLN A 129 -9.69 -6.33 11.25
CA GLN A 129 -9.01 -5.14 11.76
C GLN A 129 -8.45 -5.46 13.14
N GLN A 130 -7.17 -5.32 13.31
CA GLN A 130 -6.46 -5.53 14.56
C GLN A 130 -5.70 -4.25 14.94
N GLU A 131 -5.82 -3.84 16.19
CA GLU A 131 -4.96 -2.80 16.74
C GLU A 131 -3.50 -3.31 16.79
N ALA A 132 -2.59 -2.50 16.30
CA ALA A 132 -1.16 -2.80 16.24
C ALA A 132 -0.35 -1.55 16.59
N ARG A 133 0.96 -1.73 16.73
CA ARG A 133 1.90 -0.62 16.95
C ARG A 133 3.02 -0.68 15.92
N TYR A 134 3.27 0.45 15.31
CA TYR A 134 4.39 0.65 14.40
C TYR A 134 5.19 1.86 14.87
N ARG A 135 6.47 1.65 15.18
CA ARG A 135 7.35 2.68 15.77
C ARG A 135 6.73 3.36 17.02
N ASN A 136 6.11 2.54 17.89
CA ASN A 136 5.38 2.96 19.09
C ASN A 136 4.11 3.80 18.84
N GLU A 137 3.69 3.99 17.60
CA GLU A 137 2.46 4.67 17.25
C GLU A 137 1.35 3.65 16.95
N PRO A 138 0.08 3.95 17.31
CA PRO A 138 -1.03 3.07 17.00
C PRO A 138 -1.27 3.02 15.50
N ILE A 139 -1.51 1.82 14.98
CA ILE A 139 -1.84 1.56 13.58
C ILE A 139 -2.91 0.48 13.52
N LEU A 140 -3.71 0.45 12.46
CA LEU A 140 -4.58 -0.69 12.17
C LEU A 140 -3.86 -1.65 11.25
N LEU A 141 -3.86 -2.92 11.64
CA LEU A 141 -3.42 -4.04 10.81
C LEU A 141 -4.67 -4.73 10.25
N LEU A 142 -4.77 -4.77 8.93
CA LEU A 142 -5.85 -5.43 8.22
C LEU A 142 -5.31 -6.65 7.50
N ARG A 143 -6.10 -7.73 7.46
CA ARG A 143 -5.72 -9.00 6.84
C ARG A 143 -6.72 -9.41 5.78
N ARG A 144 -6.22 -10.00 4.71
CA ARG A 144 -7.01 -10.61 3.65
C ARG A 144 -6.41 -11.95 3.28
N SER A 145 -7.21 -13.00 3.34
CA SER A 145 -6.79 -14.32 2.86
C SER A 145 -6.74 -14.32 1.34
N ILE A 146 -5.75 -15.00 0.78
CA ILE A 146 -5.66 -15.30 -0.64
C ILE A 146 -6.25 -16.71 -0.83
N SER A 147 -7.32 -16.78 -1.61
CA SER A 147 -7.89 -18.07 -1.99
C SER A 147 -7.05 -18.66 -3.11
N TYR A 148 -6.19 -19.59 -2.78
CA TYR A 148 -5.55 -20.42 -3.78
C TYR A 148 -6.62 -21.31 -4.44
N CYS A 149 -7.04 -20.98 -5.66
CA CYS A 149 -7.61 -21.99 -6.55
C CYS A 149 -6.43 -22.86 -7.03
N GLY A 150 -6.18 -23.93 -6.28
CA GLY A 150 -5.24 -24.96 -6.68
C GLY A 150 -5.69 -25.71 -7.91
#